data_b59a7d36a5877fafb920a004b8c00438
#
_entry.id   b59a7d36a5877fafb920a004b8c00438
#
_cell.length_a   1.000
_cell.length_b   1.000
_cell.length_c   1.000
_cell.angle_alpha   90.00
_cell.angle_beta   90.00
_cell.angle_gamma   90.00
#
_symmetry.space_group_name_H-M   'P 1'
#
loop_
_entity.id
_entity.type
_entity.pdbx_description
1 polymer ?
#
loop_
_entity_poly.entity_id
_entity_poly.type
_entity_poly.pdbx_seq_one_letter_code
_entity_poly.pdbx_strand_id
1 'polypeptide(L)' 'LMAMAKNGERNNTLNRAAFRIGQLAAAGEVKEAALYELARVAEWTGLDRDEIAVTIKSAYESGLRKPWVR' A
#
# COMPACT_ATOMS: atom_id res chain seq x y z
N LEU A 1 1.19 -13.98 17.42
CA LEU A 1 1.53 -13.98 17.11
C LEU A 1 1.65 -13.74 16.16
N MET A 2 1.68 -13.21 15.91
CA MET A 2 1.86 -12.99 15.07
C MET A 2 2.54 -13.07 14.34
N ALA A 3 3.06 -12.93 15.00
CA ALA A 3 4.31 -12.96 14.37
C ALA A 3 4.11 -13.80 13.29
N MET A 4 3.26 -14.28 13.45
CA MET A 4 2.86 -15.23 12.55
C MET A 4 1.87 -14.70 11.59
N ALA A 5 2.05 -13.44 11.20
CA ALA A 5 1.20 -12.87 10.20
C ALA A 5 1.25 -13.74 8.97
N LYS A 6 0.14 -14.18 8.51
CA LYS A 6 0.05 -14.95 7.30
C LYS A 6 0.25 -14.05 6.12
N ASN A 7 0.60 -14.63 4.97
CA ASN A 7 0.79 -13.84 3.77
C ASN A 7 -0.43 -12.97 3.48
N GLY A 8 -1.62 -13.49 3.72
CA GLY A 8 -2.83 -12.72 3.49
C GLY A 8 -2.92 -11.48 4.36
N GLU A 9 -2.43 -11.57 5.61
CA GLU A 9 -2.45 -10.43 6.51
C GLU A 9 -1.46 -9.36 6.08
N ARG A 10 -0.26 -9.80 5.65
CA ARG A 10 0.73 -8.86 5.16
C ARG A 10 0.22 -8.13 3.92
N ASN A 11 -0.41 -8.88 3.03
CA ASN A 11 -0.97 -8.30 1.82
C ASN A 11 -2.08 -7.31 2.16
N ASN A 12 -2.91 -7.64 3.15
CA ASN A 12 -3.96 -6.74 3.60
C ASN A 12 -3.39 -5.44 4.13
N THR A 13 -2.34 -5.53 4.93
CA THR A 13 -1.71 -4.35 5.49
C THR A 13 -1.15 -3.49 4.37
N LEU A 14 -0.49 -4.10 3.41
CA LEU A 14 0.07 -3.40 2.26
C LEU A 14 -1.03 -2.71 1.46
N ASN A 15 -2.12 -3.43 1.24
CA ASN A 15 -3.26 -2.90 0.49
C ASN A 15 -3.82 -1.65 1.16
N ARG A 16 -4.03 -1.71 2.47
CA ARG A 16 -4.59 -0.59 3.21
C ARG A 16 -3.65 0.61 3.18
N ALA A 17 -2.36 0.37 3.32
CA ALA A 17 -1.39 1.46 3.30
C ALA A 17 -1.35 2.12 1.94
N ALA A 18 -1.32 1.33 0.87
CA ALA A 18 -1.29 1.87 -0.48
C ALA A 18 -2.58 2.62 -0.81
N PHE A 19 -3.71 2.11 -0.34
CA PHE A 19 -4.98 2.77 -0.54
C PHE A 19 -4.99 4.15 0.13
N ARG A 20 -4.51 4.20 1.38
CA ARG A 20 -4.44 5.47 2.10
C ARG A 20 -3.52 6.46 1.39
N ILE A 21 -2.39 5.97 0.89
CA ILE A 21 -1.48 6.83 0.14
C ILE A 21 -2.19 7.38 -1.09
N GLY A 22 -2.96 6.54 -1.77
CA GLY A 22 -3.73 6.99 -2.92
C GLY A 22 -4.72 8.09 -2.57
N GLN A 23 -5.44 7.91 -1.46
CA GLN A 23 -6.38 8.92 -1.00
C GLN A 23 -5.68 10.24 -0.70
N LEU A 24 -4.53 10.16 -0.02
CA LEU A 24 -3.78 11.36 0.33
C LEU A 24 -3.17 12.01 -0.89
N ALA A 25 -2.70 11.21 -1.85
CA ALA A 25 -2.13 11.75 -3.07
C ALA A 25 -3.18 12.49 -3.88
N ALA A 26 -4.40 11.94 -3.94
CA ALA A 26 -5.50 12.59 -4.65
C ALA A 26 -5.86 13.92 -4.00
N ALA A 27 -5.64 14.04 -2.70
CA ALA A 27 -5.92 15.27 -1.98
C ALA A 27 -4.72 16.21 -1.98
N GLY A 28 -3.60 15.82 -2.61
CA GLY A 28 -2.41 16.65 -2.66
C GLY A 28 -1.57 16.62 -1.39
N GLU A 29 -1.80 15.66 -0.52
CA GLU A 29 -1.14 15.61 0.79
C GLU A 29 0.18 14.83 0.79
N VAL A 30 0.36 13.87 -0.11
CA VAL A 30 1.60 13.11 -0.18
C VAL A 30 2.02 12.93 -1.63
N LYS A 31 3.30 12.64 -1.82
CA LYS A 31 3.82 12.41 -3.15
C LYS A 31 3.83 10.93 -3.46
N GLU A 32 3.80 10.62 -4.75
CA GLU A 32 3.84 9.26 -5.22
C GLU A 32 5.08 8.51 -4.73
N ALA A 33 6.15 9.24 -4.44
CA ALA A 33 7.37 8.62 -3.96
C ALA A 33 7.14 7.79 -2.69
N ALA A 34 6.08 8.10 -1.94
CA ALA A 34 5.75 7.33 -0.75
C ALA A 34 5.49 5.86 -1.08
N LEU A 35 5.04 5.57 -2.31
CA LEU A 35 4.80 4.20 -2.73
C LEU A 35 6.08 3.39 -2.82
N TYR A 36 7.19 4.02 -3.19
CA TYR A 36 8.45 3.32 -3.28
C TYR A 36 8.93 2.90 -1.90
N GLU A 37 8.74 3.77 -0.91
CA GLU A 37 9.09 3.43 0.45
C GLU A 37 8.25 2.26 0.94
N LEU A 38 6.96 2.29 0.64
CA LEU A 38 6.07 1.22 1.04
C LEU A 38 6.49 -0.10 0.40
N ALA A 39 6.87 -0.06 -0.88
CA ALA A 39 7.29 -1.27 -1.58
C ALA A 39 8.55 -1.86 -0.93
N ARG A 40 9.48 -1.02 -0.52
CA ARG A 40 10.70 -1.49 0.12
C ARG A 40 10.39 -2.18 1.45
N VAL A 41 9.51 -1.57 2.23
CA VAL A 41 9.11 -2.18 3.50
C VAL A 41 8.42 -3.51 3.25
N ALA A 42 7.58 -3.57 2.22
CA ALA A 42 6.87 -4.81 1.91
C ALA A 42 7.83 -5.93 1.53
N GLU A 43 8.90 -5.61 0.80
CA GLU A 43 9.90 -6.61 0.46
C GLU A 43 10.56 -7.17 1.72
N TRP A 44 10.76 -6.32 2.69
CA TRP A 44 11.36 -6.74 3.96
C TRP A 44 10.49 -7.76 4.69
N THR A 45 9.18 -7.71 4.49
CA THR A 45 8.28 -8.64 5.16
C THR A 45 8.20 -9.99 4.45
N GLY A 46 8.87 -10.13 3.31
CA GLY A 46 8.92 -11.40 2.60
C GLY A 46 7.86 -11.59 1.54
N LEU A 47 7.12 -10.54 1.21
CA LEU A 47 6.14 -10.64 0.13
C LEU A 47 6.85 -10.67 -1.21
N ASP A 48 6.27 -11.39 -2.15
CA ASP A 48 6.81 -11.50 -3.50
C ASP A 48 6.69 -10.15 -4.22
N ARG A 49 7.70 -9.83 -5.03
CA ARG A 49 7.73 -8.55 -5.74
C ARG A 49 6.55 -8.35 -6.65
N ASP A 50 6.15 -9.40 -7.37
CA ASP A 50 5.02 -9.28 -8.28
C ASP A 50 3.75 -9.01 -7.51
N GLU A 51 3.59 -9.67 -6.38
CA GLU A 51 2.43 -9.47 -5.53
C GLU A 51 2.42 -8.05 -4.99
N ILE A 52 3.58 -7.56 -4.57
CA ILE A 52 3.70 -6.20 -4.06
C ILE A 52 3.27 -5.20 -5.13
N ALA A 53 3.79 -5.36 -6.33
CA ALA A 53 3.50 -4.42 -7.41
C ALA A 53 2.01 -4.39 -7.74
N VAL A 54 1.39 -5.56 -7.85
CA VAL A 54 -0.03 -5.63 -8.18
C VAL A 54 -0.86 -5.03 -7.05
N THR A 55 -0.53 -5.37 -5.81
CA THR A 55 -1.29 -4.89 -4.67
C THR A 55 -1.20 -3.37 -4.54
N ILE A 56 0.00 -2.83 -4.66
CA ILE A 56 0.19 -1.39 -4.53
C ILE A 56 -0.54 -0.66 -5.65
N LYS A 57 -0.37 -1.11 -6.88
CA LYS A 57 -1.00 -0.44 -8.01
C LYS A 57 -2.51 -0.42 -7.86
N SER A 58 -3.10 -1.57 -7.58
CA SER A 58 -4.54 -1.70 -7.46
C SER A 58 -5.08 -0.84 -6.31
N ALA A 59 -4.44 -0.92 -5.15
CA ALA A 59 -4.92 -0.19 -3.99
C ALA A 59 -4.72 1.31 -4.14
N TYR A 60 -3.59 1.71 -4.71
CA TYR A 60 -3.30 3.11 -4.93
C TYR A 60 -4.35 3.73 -5.87
N GLU A 61 -4.63 3.04 -6.97
CA GLU A 61 -5.62 3.53 -7.93
C GLU A 61 -7.00 3.63 -7.29
N SER A 62 -7.35 2.66 -6.46
CA SER A 62 -8.62 2.72 -5.74
C SER A 62 -8.65 3.91 -4.80
N GLY A 63 -7.55 4.19 -4.14
CA GLY A 63 -7.46 5.32 -3.23
C GLY A 63 -7.58 6.64 -3.96
N LEU A 64 -7.01 6.74 -5.17
CA LEU A 64 -7.11 7.95 -5.96
C LEU A 64 -8.55 8.29 -6.31
N ARG A 65 -9.41 7.28 -6.41
CA ARG A 65 -10.81 7.51 -6.71
C ARG A 65 -11.61 7.94 -5.49
N LYS A 66 -11.03 7.83 -4.31
CA LYS A 66 -11.71 8.21 -3.07
C LYS A 66 -10.79 9.14 -2.28
N PRO A 67 -10.65 10.39 -2.73
CA PRO A 67 -9.74 11.31 -2.08
C PRO A 67 -10.02 11.45 -0.60
N TRP A 68 -8.97 11.68 0.13
CA TRP A 68 -9.08 11.91 1.56
C TRP A 68 -9.88 13.19 1.80
N VAL A 69 -10.86 13.11 2.67
CA VAL A 69 -11.70 14.27 3.02
C VAL A 69 -11.47 14.56 4.49
N ARG A 70 -11.11 15.79 4.78
CA ARG A 70 -10.88 16.23 6.14
C ARG A 70 -12.16 16.59 6.85
#